data_3ceafacb53c5b9fa9db03781cf1bb79a
#
_entry.id   3ceafacb53c5b9fa9db03781cf1bb79a
#
_cell.length_a   1.000
_cell.length_b   1.000
_cell.length_c   1.000
_cell.angle_alpha   90.00
_cell.angle_beta   90.00
_cell.angle_gamma   90.00
#
_symmetry.space_group_name_H-M   'P 1'
#
loop_
_entity.id
_entity.type
_entity.pdbx_description
1 polymer ?
#
loop_
_entity_poly.entity_id
_entity_poly.type
_entity_poly.pdbx_seq_one_letter_code
_entity_poly.pdbx_strand_id
1 'polypeptide(L)'
;TKSPYELRSLALEQKLEPKELARVILHIAKHRGYGNKHAKRDLEAEEKAKKAAEKALQEKEPATTNGGSKKDKEKALVLKALYQNETLLKGRTVGKYLYEEFQKKGQRSRNTTNNYQHTMRQEWLKDELEFIFKKQKEFGATFSENFESQILETAFYQRDLKSFENKVGKCVFYENEPRAPKDSLSAMEFVALTRIINTLKNLEEKSKNLGIGETYGKDKIQEILKIVLDKGEVSYKKMREILHLDEQVLFGKDSKLDYTKGKEAKKAKFIELKNLKAFKEAMGGETKQKADKKTKKTIEVSLESFDRKELDSIATDIALIKSKENLAKRLQDNYPTLSKEQVEALSNLSFAKHINLSLKALDEILPLMREGLCYDEAVQKAGLQEHRKHKQKGKFLIPLKDYEPYLANPVVARALSEYRKEIGRA
;
A
#
# COMPACT_ATOMS: atom_id res chain seq x y z
N THR A 1 17.89 -35.68 -21.13
CA THR A 1 16.48 -35.30 -20.87
C THR A 1 16.28 -33.84 -21.23
N LYS A 2 15.37 -33.54 -22.16
CA LYS A 2 15.04 -32.18 -22.59
C LYS A 2 14.69 -31.30 -21.40
N SER A 3 15.10 -30.02 -21.45
CA SER A 3 14.78 -29.06 -20.37
C SER A 3 13.30 -28.65 -20.41
N PRO A 4 12.72 -28.15 -19.32
CA PRO A 4 11.35 -27.67 -19.34
C PRO A 4 11.10 -26.51 -20.32
N TYR A 5 12.03 -25.61 -20.52
CA TYR A 5 11.91 -24.52 -21.50
C TYR A 5 12.01 -25.03 -22.95
N GLU A 6 12.87 -25.99 -23.19
CA GLU A 6 12.97 -26.70 -24.48
C GLU A 6 11.63 -27.40 -24.80
N LEU A 7 11.05 -28.13 -23.83
CA LEU A 7 9.75 -28.78 -24.00
C LEU A 7 8.63 -27.76 -24.26
N ARG A 8 8.66 -26.58 -23.61
CA ARG A 8 7.69 -25.51 -23.87
C ARG A 8 7.81 -24.94 -25.28
N SER A 9 9.02 -24.85 -25.83
CA SER A 9 9.24 -24.46 -27.22
C SER A 9 8.76 -25.55 -28.19
N LEU A 10 9.14 -26.82 -27.94
CA LEU A 10 8.74 -27.96 -28.77
C LEU A 10 7.23 -28.20 -28.76
N ALA A 11 6.54 -27.91 -27.66
CA ALA A 11 5.09 -28.00 -27.54
C ALA A 11 4.31 -27.18 -28.58
N LEU A 12 4.96 -26.18 -29.16
CA LEU A 12 4.37 -25.32 -30.20
C LEU A 12 4.63 -25.83 -31.62
N GLU A 13 5.50 -26.82 -31.78
CA GLU A 13 5.99 -27.29 -33.06
C GLU A 13 5.63 -28.77 -33.35
N GLN A 14 5.41 -29.55 -32.30
CA GLN A 14 5.08 -30.98 -32.42
C GLN A 14 4.24 -31.46 -31.24
N LYS A 15 3.59 -32.66 -31.43
CA LYS A 15 2.92 -33.36 -30.33
C LYS A 15 3.93 -33.82 -29.30
N LEU A 16 3.67 -33.50 -28.03
CA LEU A 16 4.45 -33.99 -26.91
C LEU A 16 3.85 -35.30 -26.36
N GLU A 17 4.73 -36.14 -25.83
CA GLU A 17 4.30 -37.28 -25.03
C GLU A 17 3.59 -36.78 -23.74
N PRO A 18 2.59 -37.53 -23.20
CA PRO A 18 1.84 -37.10 -22.02
C PRO A 18 2.71 -36.73 -20.82
N LYS A 19 3.82 -37.47 -20.61
CA LYS A 19 4.77 -37.17 -19.52
C LYS A 19 5.55 -35.85 -19.75
N GLU A 20 5.87 -35.55 -21.03
CA GLU A 20 6.54 -34.30 -21.40
C GLU A 20 5.59 -33.11 -21.24
N LEU A 21 4.33 -33.26 -21.66
CA LEU A 21 3.30 -32.24 -21.48
C LEU A 21 3.01 -31.98 -20.00
N ALA A 22 2.93 -33.01 -19.18
CA ALA A 22 2.78 -32.87 -17.73
C ALA A 22 3.95 -32.09 -17.12
N ARG A 23 5.20 -32.30 -17.56
CA ARG A 23 6.37 -31.54 -17.12
C ARG A 23 6.25 -30.07 -17.50
N VAL A 24 5.75 -29.75 -18.68
CA VAL A 24 5.49 -28.37 -19.12
C VAL A 24 4.48 -27.70 -18.22
N ILE A 25 3.33 -28.33 -17.98
CA ILE A 25 2.26 -27.82 -17.12
C ILE A 25 2.78 -27.56 -15.71
N LEU A 26 3.43 -28.55 -15.11
CA LEU A 26 3.99 -28.45 -13.76
C LEU A 26 5.08 -27.35 -13.65
N HIS A 27 5.88 -27.19 -14.71
CA HIS A 27 6.89 -26.13 -14.73
C HIS A 27 6.25 -24.74 -14.76
N ILE A 28 5.23 -24.52 -15.58
CA ILE A 28 4.48 -23.26 -15.63
C ILE A 28 3.77 -23.02 -14.29
N ALA A 29 3.09 -24.02 -13.73
CA ALA A 29 2.39 -23.92 -12.46
C ALA A 29 3.32 -23.58 -11.26
N LYS A 30 4.57 -24.06 -11.29
CA LYS A 30 5.59 -23.73 -10.27
C LYS A 30 6.21 -22.33 -10.47
N HIS A 31 6.20 -21.81 -11.70
CA HIS A 31 6.86 -20.55 -12.06
C HIS A 31 5.85 -19.59 -12.71
N ARG A 32 4.77 -19.31 -11.96
CA ARG A 32 3.57 -18.59 -12.44
C ARG A 32 3.79 -17.12 -12.84
N GLY A 33 5.01 -16.61 -12.78
CA GLY A 33 5.30 -15.23 -13.12
C GLY A 33 4.96 -14.23 -12.02
N TYR A 34 5.14 -12.95 -12.33
CA TYR A 34 4.82 -11.83 -11.48
C TYR A 34 3.39 -11.35 -11.76
N GLY A 35 2.61 -11.24 -10.73
CA GLY A 35 1.24 -10.76 -10.75
C GLY A 35 0.48 -11.28 -9.54
N ASN A 36 -0.40 -10.44 -9.03
CA ASN A 36 -1.35 -10.85 -8.01
C ASN A 36 -2.71 -10.30 -8.43
N LYS A 37 -3.63 -11.20 -8.77
CA LYS A 37 -5.00 -10.86 -9.17
C LYS A 37 -5.70 -9.94 -8.15
N HIS A 38 -5.36 -10.12 -6.87
CA HIS A 38 -5.96 -9.36 -5.77
C HIS A 38 -5.14 -8.14 -5.35
N ALA A 39 -3.95 -7.93 -5.89
CA ALA A 39 -3.13 -6.77 -5.53
C ALA A 39 -3.69 -5.50 -6.17
N LYS A 40 -3.83 -4.47 -5.36
CA LYS A 40 -4.13 -3.12 -5.86
C LYS A 40 -2.96 -2.66 -6.73
N ARG A 41 -3.25 -2.22 -7.94
CA ARG A 41 -2.24 -1.70 -8.86
C ARG A 41 -1.80 -0.31 -8.41
N ASP A 42 -0.51 -0.13 -8.29
CA ASP A 42 0.11 1.18 -8.07
C ASP A 42 0.41 1.80 -9.43
N LEU A 43 -0.60 2.42 -10.02
CA LEU A 43 -0.53 2.99 -11.37
C LEU A 43 0.60 4.01 -11.52
N GLU A 44 0.90 4.81 -10.48
CA GLU A 44 2.00 5.78 -10.53
C GLU A 44 3.37 5.08 -10.56
N ALA A 45 3.54 4.01 -9.77
CA ALA A 45 4.77 3.23 -9.80
C ALA A 45 4.93 2.49 -11.13
N GLU A 46 3.83 1.98 -11.70
CA GLU A 46 3.84 1.34 -13.01
C GLU A 46 4.20 2.34 -14.12
N GLU A 47 3.60 3.53 -14.15
CA GLU A 47 3.90 4.55 -15.16
C GLU A 47 5.35 5.05 -15.08
N LYS A 48 5.86 5.29 -13.87
CA LYS A 48 7.28 5.65 -13.66
C LYS A 48 8.22 4.55 -14.13
N ALA A 49 7.88 3.28 -13.83
CA ALA A 49 8.68 2.15 -14.26
C ALA A 49 8.64 1.95 -15.78
N LYS A 50 7.50 2.20 -16.43
CA LYS A 50 7.37 2.16 -17.89
C LYS A 50 8.24 3.19 -18.56
N LYS A 51 8.19 4.46 -18.14
CA LYS A 51 9.06 5.54 -18.63
C LYS A 51 10.54 5.23 -18.41
N ALA A 52 10.90 4.65 -17.25
CA ALA A 52 12.26 4.24 -16.95
C ALA A 52 12.73 3.06 -17.82
N ALA A 53 11.85 2.12 -18.15
CA ALA A 53 12.14 1.01 -19.03
C ALA A 53 12.33 1.47 -20.49
N GLU A 54 11.45 2.34 -20.98
CA GLU A 54 11.57 2.94 -22.34
C GLU A 54 12.88 3.70 -22.49
N LYS A 55 13.25 4.51 -21.51
CA LYS A 55 14.53 5.24 -21.49
C LYS A 55 15.74 4.30 -21.47
N ALA A 56 15.68 3.22 -20.68
CA ALA A 56 16.77 2.25 -20.58
C ALA A 56 16.90 1.34 -21.82
N LEU A 57 15.88 1.23 -22.66
CA LEU A 57 15.97 0.56 -23.97
C LEU A 57 16.65 1.45 -25.01
N GLN A 58 16.57 2.77 -24.86
CA GLN A 58 17.22 3.76 -25.74
C GLN A 58 18.65 4.08 -25.32
N GLU A 59 18.93 4.08 -24.00
CA GLU A 59 20.24 4.40 -23.42
C GLU A 59 20.89 3.12 -22.87
N LYS A 60 22.11 2.82 -23.26
CA LYS A 60 22.89 1.64 -22.82
C LYS A 60 23.35 1.70 -21.34
N GLU A 61 22.96 2.71 -20.58
CA GLU A 61 23.40 2.90 -19.19
C GLU A 61 22.34 2.48 -18.13
N PRO A 62 22.78 1.90 -16.99
CA PRO A 62 21.88 1.55 -15.90
C PRO A 62 21.40 2.80 -15.16
N ALA A 63 20.10 3.10 -15.24
CA ALA A 63 19.50 4.18 -14.47
C ALA A 63 19.63 3.92 -12.96
N THR A 64 20.42 4.74 -12.28
CA THR A 64 20.54 4.77 -10.82
C THR A 64 19.26 5.36 -10.20
N THR A 65 18.51 4.56 -9.49
CA THR A 65 17.36 5.03 -8.68
C THR A 65 17.87 5.65 -7.39
N ASN A 66 18.02 6.97 -7.36
CA ASN A 66 18.33 7.71 -6.15
C ASN A 66 17.07 7.91 -5.29
N GLY A 67 17.07 7.38 -4.06
CA GLY A 67 16.02 7.54 -3.06
C GLY A 67 15.04 6.36 -2.98
N GLY A 68 14.58 6.02 -1.77
CA GLY A 68 13.61 4.97 -1.48
C GLY A 68 14.15 3.80 -0.64
N SER A 69 13.26 3.04 -0.02
CA SER A 69 13.61 1.85 0.76
C SER A 69 14.18 0.75 -0.15
N LYS A 70 14.89 -0.23 0.42
CA LYS A 70 15.39 -1.41 -0.33
C LYS A 70 14.27 -2.11 -1.12
N LYS A 71 13.07 -2.21 -0.52
CA LYS A 71 11.88 -2.81 -1.16
C LYS A 71 11.36 -1.99 -2.34
N ASP A 72 11.41 -0.67 -2.26
CA ASP A 72 10.96 0.20 -3.35
C ASP A 72 11.89 0.11 -4.56
N LYS A 73 13.20 0.02 -4.30
CA LYS A 73 14.23 -0.21 -5.35
C LYS A 73 14.02 -1.56 -6.03
N GLU A 74 13.79 -2.61 -5.25
CA GLU A 74 13.53 -3.95 -5.76
C GLU A 74 12.25 -3.99 -6.63
N LYS A 75 11.15 -3.38 -6.16
CA LYS A 75 9.91 -3.25 -6.92
C LYS A 75 10.12 -2.51 -8.24
N ALA A 76 10.90 -1.43 -8.24
CA ALA A 76 11.21 -0.67 -9.45
C ALA A 76 12.01 -1.51 -10.46
N LEU A 77 12.98 -2.32 -10.02
CA LEU A 77 13.76 -3.21 -10.90
C LEU A 77 12.87 -4.31 -11.50
N VAL A 78 11.97 -4.89 -10.71
CA VAL A 78 11.00 -5.89 -11.20
C VAL A 78 10.09 -5.30 -12.26
N LEU A 79 9.51 -4.13 -12.01
CA LEU A 79 8.62 -3.45 -12.96
C LEU A 79 9.36 -3.05 -14.24
N LYS A 80 10.60 -2.54 -14.14
CA LYS A 80 11.44 -2.24 -15.30
C LYS A 80 11.65 -3.49 -16.16
N ALA A 81 12.02 -4.62 -15.55
CA ALA A 81 12.22 -5.88 -16.25
C ALA A 81 10.96 -6.36 -16.96
N LEU A 82 9.77 -6.20 -16.34
CA LEU A 82 8.49 -6.56 -16.96
C LEU A 82 8.26 -5.77 -18.26
N TYR A 83 8.45 -4.45 -18.25
CA TYR A 83 8.24 -3.63 -19.46
C TYR A 83 9.28 -3.89 -20.54
N GLN A 84 10.53 -4.17 -20.16
CA GLN A 84 11.56 -4.59 -21.12
C GLN A 84 11.20 -5.91 -21.77
N ASN A 85 10.77 -6.91 -20.98
CA ASN A 85 10.41 -8.22 -21.51
C ASN A 85 9.14 -8.19 -22.39
N GLU A 86 8.19 -7.30 -22.10
CA GLU A 86 7.04 -7.08 -22.97
C GLU A 86 7.46 -6.75 -24.41
N THR A 87 8.45 -5.86 -24.57
CA THR A 87 9.01 -5.51 -25.87
C THR A 87 9.87 -6.64 -26.46
N LEU A 88 10.68 -7.32 -25.64
CA LEU A 88 11.63 -8.35 -26.08
C LEU A 88 10.96 -9.66 -26.47
N LEU A 89 9.79 -9.98 -25.94
CA LEU A 89 9.01 -11.18 -26.32
C LEU A 89 8.67 -11.17 -27.82
N LYS A 90 8.37 -10.02 -28.40
CA LYS A 90 8.07 -9.87 -29.85
C LYS A 90 6.99 -10.86 -30.33
N GLY A 91 5.95 -11.08 -29.54
CA GLY A 91 4.89 -12.03 -29.88
C GLY A 91 5.23 -13.51 -29.66
N ARG A 92 6.43 -13.85 -29.19
CA ARG A 92 6.79 -15.22 -28.80
C ARG A 92 6.21 -15.57 -27.44
N THR A 93 5.97 -16.86 -27.19
CA THR A 93 5.65 -17.34 -25.84
C THR A 93 6.85 -17.20 -24.90
N VAL A 94 6.58 -17.10 -23.60
CA VAL A 94 7.62 -16.95 -22.58
C VAL A 94 8.62 -18.11 -22.62
N GLY A 95 8.13 -19.36 -22.78
CA GLY A 95 8.99 -20.54 -22.85
C GLY A 95 9.93 -20.53 -24.05
N LYS A 96 9.40 -20.22 -25.25
CA LYS A 96 10.18 -20.11 -26.48
C LYS A 96 11.24 -19.00 -26.37
N TYR A 97 10.85 -17.82 -25.86
CA TYR A 97 11.77 -16.69 -25.64
C TYR A 97 12.92 -17.06 -24.68
N LEU A 98 12.60 -17.62 -23.50
CA LEU A 98 13.62 -17.98 -22.51
C LEU A 98 14.52 -19.13 -22.97
N TYR A 99 14.01 -20.05 -23.79
CA TYR A 99 14.80 -21.11 -24.38
C TYR A 99 15.77 -20.56 -25.44
N GLU A 100 15.28 -19.83 -26.44
CA GLU A 100 16.05 -19.36 -27.58
C GLU A 100 17.09 -18.31 -27.19
N GLU A 101 16.71 -17.34 -26.35
CA GLU A 101 17.59 -16.23 -26.03
C GLU A 101 18.62 -16.55 -24.94
N PHE A 102 18.32 -17.48 -24.04
CA PHE A 102 19.17 -17.74 -22.89
C PHE A 102 19.63 -19.20 -22.82
N GLN A 103 18.72 -20.15 -22.69
CA GLN A 103 19.10 -21.52 -22.38
C GLN A 103 19.85 -22.20 -23.51
N LYS A 104 19.43 -22.03 -24.76
CA LYS A 104 20.10 -22.57 -25.96
C LYS A 104 21.55 -22.00 -26.10
N LYS A 105 21.76 -20.80 -25.55
CA LYS A 105 23.09 -20.14 -25.55
C LYS A 105 23.91 -20.46 -24.27
N GLY A 106 23.49 -21.43 -23.47
CA GLY A 106 24.13 -21.82 -22.21
C GLY A 106 24.00 -20.78 -21.09
N GLN A 107 23.10 -19.79 -21.25
CA GLN A 107 22.88 -18.75 -20.28
C GLN A 107 21.77 -19.11 -19.30
N ARG A 108 21.78 -18.47 -18.13
CA ARG A 108 20.78 -18.69 -17.10
C ARG A 108 19.44 -18.06 -17.51
N SER A 109 18.35 -18.82 -17.37
CA SER A 109 16.98 -18.40 -17.72
C SER A 109 16.11 -18.09 -16.52
N ARG A 110 16.70 -17.89 -15.32
CA ARG A 110 15.99 -17.61 -14.07
C ARG A 110 16.59 -16.41 -13.34
N ASN A 111 15.76 -15.67 -12.66
CA ASN A 111 16.18 -14.60 -11.76
C ASN A 111 17.10 -15.12 -10.64
N THR A 112 17.99 -14.24 -10.21
CA THR A 112 18.83 -14.42 -9.01
C THR A 112 18.59 -13.29 -8.05
N THR A 113 19.20 -13.34 -6.87
CA THR A 113 19.22 -12.22 -5.95
C THR A 113 19.82 -11.00 -6.67
N ASN A 114 19.10 -9.89 -6.68
CA ASN A 114 19.45 -8.62 -7.35
C ASN A 114 19.44 -8.64 -8.89
N ASN A 115 19.05 -9.72 -9.54
CA ASN A 115 18.86 -9.76 -11.00
C ASN A 115 17.45 -10.24 -11.35
N TYR A 116 16.64 -9.34 -11.88
CA TYR A 116 15.21 -9.54 -12.19
C TYR A 116 14.91 -9.60 -13.69
N GLN A 117 15.94 -9.71 -14.55
CA GLN A 117 15.81 -9.64 -16.02
C GLN A 117 14.86 -10.70 -16.62
N HIS A 118 14.63 -11.82 -15.93
CA HIS A 118 13.74 -12.88 -16.39
C HIS A 118 12.34 -12.81 -15.72
N THR A 119 11.96 -11.64 -15.23
CA THR A 119 10.63 -11.46 -14.64
C THR A 119 9.58 -11.39 -15.75
N MET A 120 8.61 -12.29 -15.69
CA MET A 120 7.52 -12.41 -16.66
C MET A 120 6.18 -12.16 -15.97
N ARG A 121 5.18 -11.61 -16.68
CA ARG A 121 3.82 -11.45 -16.16
C ARG A 121 3.12 -12.81 -16.08
N GLN A 122 2.27 -12.96 -15.08
CA GLN A 122 1.44 -14.16 -14.92
C GLN A 122 0.50 -14.34 -16.12
N GLU A 123 -0.04 -13.26 -16.65
CA GLU A 123 -0.92 -13.26 -17.80
C GLU A 123 -0.25 -13.92 -19.02
N TRP A 124 1.00 -13.56 -19.33
CA TRP A 124 1.74 -14.15 -20.45
C TRP A 124 1.98 -15.65 -20.31
N LEU A 125 2.12 -16.14 -19.07
CA LEU A 125 2.27 -17.58 -18.81
C LEU A 125 0.94 -18.33 -18.93
N LYS A 126 -0.16 -17.65 -18.58
CA LYS A 126 -1.50 -18.18 -18.80
C LYS A 126 -1.79 -18.30 -20.29
N ASP A 127 -1.56 -17.23 -21.05
CA ASP A 127 -1.74 -17.19 -22.50
C ASP A 127 -0.86 -18.25 -23.20
N GLU A 128 0.38 -18.44 -22.73
CA GLU A 128 1.26 -19.50 -23.24
C GLU A 128 0.68 -20.88 -22.99
N LEU A 129 0.16 -21.16 -21.80
CA LEU A 129 -0.41 -22.47 -21.49
C LEU A 129 -1.65 -22.75 -22.32
N GLU A 130 -2.53 -21.77 -22.49
CA GLU A 130 -3.70 -21.86 -23.38
C GLU A 130 -3.27 -22.13 -24.83
N PHE A 131 -2.24 -21.42 -25.29
CA PHE A 131 -1.71 -21.59 -26.64
C PHE A 131 -1.06 -22.97 -26.84
N ILE A 132 -0.36 -23.49 -25.83
CA ILE A 132 0.19 -24.85 -25.85
C ILE A 132 -0.96 -25.89 -25.97
N PHE A 133 -2.01 -25.77 -25.17
CA PHE A 133 -3.16 -26.70 -25.28
C PHE A 133 -3.78 -26.67 -26.68
N LYS A 134 -3.97 -25.47 -27.24
CA LYS A 134 -4.47 -25.31 -28.60
C LYS A 134 -3.58 -26.04 -29.62
N LYS A 135 -2.26 -25.83 -29.57
CA LYS A 135 -1.30 -26.46 -30.47
C LYS A 135 -1.25 -27.98 -30.31
N GLN A 136 -1.29 -28.48 -29.08
CA GLN A 136 -1.28 -29.92 -28.85
C GLN A 136 -2.55 -30.59 -29.41
N LYS A 137 -3.71 -29.93 -29.37
CA LYS A 137 -4.92 -30.41 -30.06
C LYS A 137 -4.75 -30.43 -31.59
N GLU A 138 -4.19 -29.37 -32.16
CA GLU A 138 -3.86 -29.32 -33.60
C GLU A 138 -2.95 -30.49 -34.03
N PHE A 139 -2.06 -30.91 -33.14
CA PHE A 139 -1.19 -32.08 -33.34
C PHE A 139 -1.85 -33.45 -32.98
N GLY A 140 -3.15 -33.44 -32.69
CA GLY A 140 -3.89 -34.68 -32.41
C GLY A 140 -3.80 -35.17 -30.97
N ALA A 141 -3.51 -34.30 -30.01
CA ALA A 141 -3.69 -34.63 -28.59
C ALA A 141 -5.18 -34.51 -28.21
N THR A 142 -5.66 -35.46 -27.43
CA THR A 142 -7.03 -35.48 -26.91
C THR A 142 -7.00 -35.22 -25.41
N PHE A 143 -7.86 -34.31 -24.93
CA PHE A 143 -8.02 -34.00 -23.51
C PHE A 143 -9.46 -34.34 -23.09
N SER A 144 -9.65 -34.74 -21.83
CA SER A 144 -10.99 -34.90 -21.26
C SER A 144 -11.72 -33.55 -21.20
N GLU A 145 -13.03 -33.64 -21.13
CA GLU A 145 -13.89 -32.46 -20.96
C GLU A 145 -13.45 -31.66 -19.72
N ASN A 146 -13.38 -30.36 -19.87
CA ASN A 146 -12.93 -29.41 -18.81
C ASN A 146 -11.48 -29.56 -18.35
N PHE A 147 -10.65 -30.44 -18.92
CA PHE A 147 -9.25 -30.61 -18.49
C PHE A 147 -8.45 -29.31 -18.51
N GLU A 148 -8.55 -28.58 -19.61
CA GLU A 148 -7.79 -27.32 -19.79
C GLU A 148 -8.22 -26.25 -18.78
N SER A 149 -9.52 -26.06 -18.60
CA SER A 149 -10.07 -25.10 -17.65
C SER A 149 -9.68 -25.45 -16.21
N GLN A 150 -9.75 -26.73 -15.83
CA GLN A 150 -9.33 -27.19 -14.50
C GLN A 150 -7.83 -26.98 -14.26
N ILE A 151 -6.99 -27.26 -15.27
CA ILE A 151 -5.54 -27.03 -15.17
C ILE A 151 -5.24 -25.55 -15.06
N LEU A 152 -5.84 -24.69 -15.89
CA LEU A 152 -5.64 -23.24 -15.83
C LEU A 152 -6.09 -22.67 -14.49
N GLU A 153 -7.27 -23.07 -14.03
CA GLU A 153 -7.78 -22.63 -12.74
C GLU A 153 -6.85 -23.06 -11.61
N THR A 154 -6.43 -24.34 -11.59
CA THR A 154 -5.54 -24.86 -10.53
C THR A 154 -4.15 -24.26 -10.59
N ALA A 155 -3.55 -24.15 -11.80
CA ALA A 155 -2.19 -23.63 -11.98
C ALA A 155 -2.07 -22.16 -11.57
N PHE A 156 -3.09 -21.35 -11.86
CA PHE A 156 -3.11 -19.92 -11.59
C PHE A 156 -4.01 -19.52 -10.42
N TYR A 157 -4.51 -20.50 -9.66
CA TYR A 157 -5.28 -20.23 -8.46
C TYR A 157 -4.48 -19.37 -7.45
N GLN A 158 -5.08 -18.31 -7.01
CA GLN A 158 -4.57 -17.46 -5.94
C GLN A 158 -5.62 -17.38 -4.84
N ARG A 159 -5.20 -17.69 -3.62
CA ARG A 159 -6.07 -17.53 -2.46
C ARG A 159 -6.46 -16.06 -2.30
N ASP A 160 -7.71 -15.86 -1.95
CA ASP A 160 -8.16 -14.54 -1.54
C ASP A 160 -7.35 -14.02 -0.37
N LEU A 161 -7.04 -12.74 -0.42
CA LEU A 161 -6.38 -12.08 0.70
C LEU A 161 -7.35 -12.05 1.87
N LYS A 162 -6.98 -12.70 2.98
CA LYS A 162 -7.76 -12.62 4.21
C LYS A 162 -7.83 -11.17 4.70
N SER A 163 -8.97 -10.79 5.29
CA SER A 163 -9.10 -9.50 5.96
C SER A 163 -8.08 -9.37 7.10
N PHE A 164 -7.71 -8.14 7.42
CA PHE A 164 -6.74 -7.86 8.48
C PHE A 164 -7.42 -7.58 9.85
N GLU A 165 -8.72 -7.78 9.96
CA GLU A 165 -9.49 -7.50 11.19
C GLU A 165 -8.84 -8.13 12.43
N ASN A 166 -8.53 -9.43 12.37
CA ASN A 166 -7.91 -10.14 13.48
C ASN A 166 -6.43 -9.80 13.73
N LYS A 167 -5.83 -8.97 12.88
CA LYS A 167 -4.42 -8.56 13.00
C LYS A 167 -4.25 -7.14 13.51
N VAL A 168 -5.34 -6.38 13.61
CA VAL A 168 -5.33 -5.04 14.14
C VAL A 168 -5.22 -5.12 15.67
N GLY A 169 -4.21 -4.46 16.22
CA GLY A 169 -4.03 -4.36 17.66
C GLY A 169 -5.21 -3.63 18.33
N LYS A 170 -5.35 -3.80 19.62
CA LYS A 170 -6.40 -3.15 20.41
C LYS A 170 -6.00 -1.75 20.88
N CYS A 171 -6.99 -0.91 21.11
CA CYS A 171 -6.83 0.45 21.64
C CYS A 171 -6.12 0.46 23.00
N VAL A 172 -5.37 1.52 23.27
CA VAL A 172 -4.67 1.68 24.56
C VAL A 172 -5.67 1.89 25.71
N PHE A 173 -6.81 2.53 25.45
CA PHE A 173 -7.82 2.84 26.45
C PHE A 173 -8.97 1.85 26.47
N TYR A 174 -9.37 1.29 25.34
CA TYR A 174 -10.51 0.38 25.19
C TYR A 174 -10.06 -1.01 24.71
N GLU A 175 -10.13 -2.00 25.59
CA GLU A 175 -9.66 -3.37 25.32
C GLU A 175 -10.35 -4.07 24.16
N ASN A 176 -11.63 -3.78 23.99
CA ASN A 176 -12.46 -4.44 22.97
C ASN A 176 -12.44 -3.70 21.64
N GLU A 177 -11.96 -2.43 21.62
CA GLU A 177 -11.95 -1.61 20.44
C GLU A 177 -10.69 -1.82 19.60
N PRO A 178 -10.81 -2.02 18.29
CA PRO A 178 -9.65 -2.06 17.39
C PRO A 178 -9.01 -0.67 17.27
N ARG A 179 -7.75 -0.65 16.93
CA ARG A 179 -7.03 0.59 16.62
C ARG A 179 -7.56 1.20 15.34
N ALA A 180 -7.74 2.51 15.31
CA ALA A 180 -8.16 3.25 14.14
C ALA A 180 -7.08 3.23 13.04
N PRO A 181 -7.47 3.11 11.76
CA PRO A 181 -6.55 3.30 10.65
C PRO A 181 -5.94 4.70 10.70
N LYS A 182 -4.65 4.79 10.42
CA LYS A 182 -3.95 6.10 10.41
C LYS A 182 -4.55 7.07 9.38
N ASP A 183 -5.13 6.53 8.33
CA ASP A 183 -5.69 7.26 7.20
C ASP A 183 -7.22 7.43 7.30
N SER A 184 -7.85 7.12 8.44
CA SER A 184 -9.20 7.58 8.77
C SER A 184 -9.21 9.08 9.05
N LEU A 185 -10.32 9.76 8.80
CA LEU A 185 -10.41 11.22 8.96
C LEU A 185 -10.11 11.66 10.40
N SER A 186 -10.67 10.94 11.38
CA SER A 186 -10.45 11.21 12.79
C SER A 186 -8.98 10.99 13.20
N ALA A 187 -8.31 9.96 12.66
CA ALA A 187 -6.90 9.74 12.94
C ALA A 187 -6.00 10.78 12.25
N MET A 188 -6.33 11.18 11.03
CA MET A 188 -5.60 12.24 10.31
C MET A 188 -5.73 13.58 11.02
N GLU A 189 -6.92 13.94 11.49
CA GLU A 189 -7.15 15.13 12.29
C GLU A 189 -6.38 15.10 13.61
N PHE A 190 -6.40 13.97 14.31
CA PHE A 190 -5.61 13.77 15.53
C PHE A 190 -4.12 14.02 15.31
N VAL A 191 -3.56 13.45 14.25
CA VAL A 191 -2.14 13.65 13.91
C VAL A 191 -1.84 15.12 13.57
N ALA A 192 -2.75 15.78 12.84
CA ALA A 192 -2.63 17.18 12.51
C ALA A 192 -2.69 18.07 13.75
N LEU A 193 -3.72 17.90 14.59
CA LEU A 193 -3.89 18.66 15.84
C LEU A 193 -2.70 18.46 16.78
N THR A 194 -2.24 17.23 16.99
CA THR A 194 -1.08 16.94 17.81
C THR A 194 0.14 17.73 17.34
N ARG A 195 0.38 17.79 16.04
CA ARG A 195 1.51 18.51 15.49
C ARG A 195 1.34 20.02 15.59
N ILE A 196 0.17 20.54 15.30
CA ILE A 196 -0.15 21.96 15.40
C ILE A 196 0.01 22.45 16.85
N ILE A 197 -0.70 21.82 17.79
CA ILE A 197 -0.73 22.24 19.20
C ILE A 197 0.66 22.19 19.83
N ASN A 198 1.40 21.10 19.63
CA ASN A 198 2.75 20.97 20.16
C ASN A 198 3.70 22.02 19.59
N THR A 199 3.55 22.38 18.31
CA THR A 199 4.37 23.42 17.70
C THR A 199 4.01 24.79 18.24
N LEU A 200 2.73 25.12 18.39
CA LEU A 200 2.29 26.39 18.94
C LEU A 200 2.71 26.57 20.40
N LYS A 201 2.52 25.55 21.25
CA LYS A 201 3.00 25.58 22.66
C LYS A 201 4.53 25.80 22.76
N ASN A 202 5.30 25.11 21.88
CA ASN A 202 6.75 25.33 21.83
C ASN A 202 7.13 26.74 21.38
N LEU A 203 6.37 27.37 20.48
CA LEU A 203 6.57 28.74 20.05
C LEU A 203 6.23 29.71 21.18
N GLU A 204 5.13 29.51 21.91
CA GLU A 204 4.73 30.28 23.08
C GLU A 204 5.80 30.25 24.19
N GLU A 205 6.34 29.06 24.47
CA GLU A 205 7.42 28.91 25.45
C GLU A 205 8.68 29.69 25.05
N LYS A 206 9.07 29.59 23.76
CA LYS A 206 10.21 30.39 23.24
C LYS A 206 9.94 31.87 23.31
N SER A 207 8.76 32.34 22.98
CA SER A 207 8.34 33.74 23.03
C SER A 207 8.38 34.26 24.46
N LYS A 208 7.91 33.50 25.45
CA LYS A 208 8.01 33.84 26.87
C LYS A 208 9.46 34.01 27.33
N ASN A 209 10.33 33.06 26.92
CA ASN A 209 11.76 33.11 27.27
C ASN A 209 12.49 34.34 26.67
N LEU A 210 11.97 34.87 25.56
CA LEU A 210 12.47 36.11 24.94
C LEU A 210 11.78 37.38 25.45
N GLY A 211 10.85 37.28 26.41
CA GLY A 211 10.12 38.42 26.98
C GLY A 211 9.03 39.00 26.06
N ILE A 212 8.68 38.34 24.98
CA ILE A 212 7.67 38.79 23.98
C ILE A 212 6.25 38.43 24.42
N GLY A 213 6.06 37.25 25.03
CA GLY A 213 4.78 36.83 25.62
C GLY A 213 3.66 36.51 24.63
N GLU A 214 3.97 36.15 23.39
CA GLU A 214 2.97 35.79 22.41
C GLU A 214 2.24 34.48 22.79
N THR A 215 0.91 34.44 22.57
CA THR A 215 0.08 33.26 22.78
C THR A 215 -0.73 32.97 21.52
N TYR A 216 -0.85 31.69 21.18
CA TYR A 216 -1.61 31.21 20.00
C TYR A 216 -2.88 30.51 20.47
N GLY A 217 -3.99 31.22 20.44
CA GLY A 217 -5.28 30.68 20.89
C GLY A 217 -5.93 29.65 19.97
N LYS A 218 -7.08 29.16 20.40
CA LYS A 218 -7.96 28.21 19.70
C LYS A 218 -8.19 28.59 18.22
N ASP A 219 -8.41 29.88 17.94
CA ASP A 219 -8.71 30.38 16.60
C ASP A 219 -7.60 30.06 15.60
N LYS A 220 -6.33 30.21 16.00
CA LYS A 220 -5.19 29.88 15.17
C LYS A 220 -5.06 28.38 14.92
N ILE A 221 -5.36 27.55 15.92
CA ILE A 221 -5.40 26.08 15.78
C ILE A 221 -6.45 25.69 14.76
N GLN A 222 -7.65 26.26 14.86
CA GLN A 222 -8.76 25.94 13.95
C GLN A 222 -8.51 26.46 12.53
N GLU A 223 -7.94 27.66 12.36
CA GLU A 223 -7.55 28.20 11.06
C GLU A 223 -6.56 27.26 10.34
N ILE A 224 -5.51 26.83 11.03
CA ILE A 224 -4.50 25.93 10.47
C ILE A 224 -5.11 24.57 10.17
N LEU A 225 -5.89 24.02 11.10
CA LEU A 225 -6.54 22.73 10.95
C LEU A 225 -7.46 22.71 9.73
N LYS A 226 -8.27 23.75 9.53
CA LYS A 226 -9.15 23.88 8.38
C LYS A 226 -8.36 23.81 7.08
N ILE A 227 -7.26 24.57 6.96
CA ILE A 227 -6.41 24.53 5.77
C ILE A 227 -5.85 23.13 5.53
N VAL A 228 -5.41 22.43 6.59
CA VAL A 228 -4.86 21.07 6.49
C VAL A 228 -5.93 20.08 6.03
N LEU A 229 -7.12 20.17 6.60
CA LEU A 229 -8.24 19.28 6.23
C LEU A 229 -8.78 19.58 4.83
N ASP A 230 -8.79 20.83 4.40
CA ASP A 230 -9.26 21.22 3.07
C ASP A 230 -8.27 20.84 1.98
N LYS A 231 -7.01 21.18 2.15
CA LYS A 231 -5.96 21.00 1.11
C LYS A 231 -5.15 19.71 1.26
N GLY A 232 -5.29 19.01 2.37
CA GLY A 232 -4.46 17.85 2.70
C GLY A 232 -3.03 18.21 3.09
N GLU A 233 -2.66 19.49 3.11
CA GLU A 233 -1.31 19.94 3.42
C GLU A 233 -1.25 21.40 3.84
N VAL A 234 -0.21 21.73 4.60
CA VAL A 234 0.17 23.11 4.88
C VAL A 234 1.70 23.25 4.85
N SER A 235 2.21 24.29 4.16
CA SER A 235 3.64 24.53 4.05
C SER A 235 4.17 25.35 5.26
N TYR A 236 5.49 25.30 5.51
CA TYR A 236 6.13 26.16 6.51
C TYR A 236 5.94 27.65 6.19
N LYS A 237 5.97 28.02 4.89
CA LYS A 237 5.70 29.39 4.49
C LYS A 237 4.30 29.83 4.90
N LYS A 238 3.27 29.00 4.63
CA LYS A 238 1.89 29.33 5.00
C LYS A 238 1.70 29.40 6.52
N MET A 239 2.37 28.53 7.28
CA MET A 239 2.37 28.60 8.74
C MET A 239 2.93 29.94 9.25
N ARG A 240 4.05 30.43 8.68
CA ARG A 240 4.62 31.75 9.03
C ARG A 240 3.66 32.90 8.76
N GLU A 241 2.99 32.86 7.59
CA GLU A 241 1.99 33.88 7.24
C GLU A 241 0.83 33.93 8.24
N ILE A 242 0.30 32.75 8.65
CA ILE A 242 -0.81 32.66 9.60
C ILE A 242 -0.42 33.13 11.00
N LEU A 243 0.80 32.76 11.42
CA LEU A 243 1.31 33.06 12.76
C LEU A 243 2.06 34.37 12.84
N HIS A 244 2.17 35.13 11.73
CA HIS A 244 2.93 36.39 11.61
C HIS A 244 4.38 36.26 12.12
N LEU A 245 5.03 35.09 11.88
CA LEU A 245 6.38 34.83 12.35
C LEU A 245 7.44 35.45 11.44
N ASP A 246 8.48 36.04 12.07
CA ASP A 246 9.67 36.48 11.37
C ASP A 246 10.37 35.29 10.65
N GLU A 247 11.06 35.61 9.55
CA GLU A 247 11.79 34.59 8.75
C GLU A 247 12.89 33.87 9.56
N GLN A 248 13.39 34.49 10.62
CA GLN A 248 14.44 33.91 11.47
C GLN A 248 13.92 32.89 12.50
N VAL A 249 12.62 32.86 12.78
CA VAL A 249 12.04 31.92 13.75
C VAL A 249 11.96 30.52 13.17
N LEU A 250 12.76 29.60 13.68
CA LEU A 250 12.74 28.18 13.30
C LEU A 250 11.78 27.41 14.20
N PHE A 251 10.91 26.59 13.58
CA PHE A 251 9.92 25.80 14.29
C PHE A 251 9.65 24.45 13.60
N GLY A 252 8.97 23.56 14.32
CA GLY A 252 8.57 22.25 13.82
C GLY A 252 9.66 21.19 14.01
N LYS A 253 9.49 20.07 13.31
CA LYS A 253 10.31 18.87 13.52
C LYS A 253 11.77 19.06 13.16
N ASP A 254 12.04 19.87 12.15
CA ASP A 254 13.38 20.11 11.62
C ASP A 254 13.79 21.58 11.88
N SER A 255 13.72 22.00 13.14
CA SER A 255 14.07 23.39 13.54
C SER A 255 15.53 23.78 13.23
N LYS A 256 16.35 22.84 12.78
CA LYS A 256 17.73 23.08 12.33
C LYS A 256 17.83 23.47 10.86
N LEU A 257 16.78 23.23 10.06
CA LEU A 257 16.76 23.56 8.64
C LEU A 257 16.25 24.99 8.45
N ASP A 258 16.99 25.77 7.67
CA ASP A 258 16.57 27.10 7.24
C ASP A 258 15.57 26.98 6.08
N TYR A 259 14.28 26.94 6.43
CA TYR A 259 13.20 26.90 5.44
C TYR A 259 12.89 28.25 4.80
N THR A 260 13.65 29.28 5.11
CA THR A 260 13.49 30.64 4.55
C THR A 260 14.31 30.84 3.28
N LYS A 261 15.38 30.07 3.09
CA LYS A 261 16.34 30.22 1.99
C LYS A 261 16.26 29.08 0.96
N GLY A 262 16.29 29.45 -0.31
CA GLY A 262 16.40 28.52 -1.44
C GLY A 262 15.08 27.94 -1.98
N LYS A 263 15.18 27.16 -3.08
CA LYS A 263 14.04 26.53 -3.75
C LYS A 263 13.34 25.44 -2.90
N GLU A 264 14.07 24.84 -1.96
CA GLU A 264 13.54 23.77 -1.09
C GLU A 264 12.65 24.34 0.02
N ALA A 265 12.97 25.52 0.56
CA ALA A 265 12.17 26.20 1.57
C ALA A 265 10.74 26.47 1.09
N LYS A 266 10.57 26.82 -0.20
CA LYS A 266 9.24 27.07 -0.80
C LYS A 266 8.40 25.80 -0.94
N LYS A 267 9.03 24.62 -0.94
CA LYS A 267 8.38 23.30 -1.10
C LYS A 267 8.22 22.54 0.20
N ALA A 268 8.89 22.95 1.27
CA ALA A 268 8.85 22.27 2.55
C ALA A 268 7.45 22.33 3.17
N LYS A 269 6.90 21.15 3.49
CA LYS A 269 5.57 21.00 4.05
C LYS A 269 5.65 20.77 5.55
N PHE A 270 4.93 21.59 6.31
CA PHE A 270 4.78 21.41 7.74
C PHE A 270 3.92 20.19 8.06
N ILE A 271 2.75 20.07 7.42
CA ILE A 271 1.89 18.88 7.48
C ILE A 271 1.56 18.45 6.05
N GLU A 272 1.57 17.14 5.79
CA GLU A 272 1.12 16.55 4.53
C GLU A 272 0.35 15.26 4.83
N LEU A 273 -0.93 15.24 4.46
CA LEU A 273 -1.87 14.13 4.58
C LEU A 273 -2.16 13.58 3.16
N LYS A 274 -1.18 12.88 2.59
CA LYS A 274 -1.25 12.38 1.19
C LYS A 274 -2.51 11.58 0.88
N ASN A 275 -2.89 10.71 1.82
CA ASN A 275 -4.04 9.84 1.63
C ASN A 275 -5.38 10.57 1.80
N LEU A 276 -5.43 11.70 2.50
CA LEU A 276 -6.62 12.54 2.56
C LEU A 276 -7.00 13.10 1.19
N LYS A 277 -6.02 13.57 0.44
CA LYS A 277 -6.25 14.07 -0.92
C LYS A 277 -6.75 12.98 -1.84
N ALA A 278 -6.11 11.81 -1.82
CA ALA A 278 -6.53 10.66 -2.61
C ALA A 278 -7.95 10.17 -2.21
N PHE A 279 -8.28 10.22 -0.92
CA PHE A 279 -9.61 9.87 -0.41
C PHE A 279 -10.67 10.86 -0.87
N LYS A 280 -10.40 12.16 -0.80
CA LYS A 280 -11.29 13.22 -1.32
C LYS A 280 -11.53 13.07 -2.83
N GLU A 281 -10.47 12.85 -3.62
CA GLU A 281 -10.57 12.61 -5.06
C GLU A 281 -11.43 11.38 -5.37
N ALA A 282 -11.28 10.30 -4.60
CA ALA A 282 -12.07 9.09 -4.77
C ALA A 282 -13.54 9.27 -4.38
N MET A 283 -13.83 10.04 -3.33
CA MET A 283 -15.20 10.40 -2.93
C MET A 283 -15.86 11.33 -3.94
N GLY A 284 -15.11 12.10 -4.73
CA GLY A 284 -15.60 12.89 -5.84
C GLY A 284 -15.97 12.10 -7.09
N GLY A 285 -15.72 10.78 -7.12
CA GLY A 285 -16.04 9.92 -8.26
C GLY A 285 -15.09 10.07 -9.45
N GLU A 286 -13.98 10.81 -9.32
CA GLU A 286 -12.99 10.93 -10.38
C GLU A 286 -12.04 9.74 -10.38
N THR A 287 -12.26 8.80 -11.29
CA THR A 287 -11.21 7.87 -11.69
C THR A 287 -10.22 8.64 -12.57
N LYS A 288 -8.92 8.56 -12.25
CA LYS A 288 -7.84 9.09 -13.11
C LYS A 288 -7.76 8.29 -14.42
N GLN A 289 -8.76 8.38 -15.27
CA GLN A 289 -8.63 8.07 -16.67
C GLN A 289 -8.24 9.37 -17.39
N LYS A 290 -6.93 9.45 -17.73
CA LYS A 290 -6.36 10.43 -18.67
C LYS A 290 -6.99 11.83 -18.60
N ALA A 291 -6.76 12.54 -17.51
CA ALA A 291 -6.98 13.99 -17.53
C ALA A 291 -5.93 14.60 -18.49
N ASP A 292 -6.42 15.13 -19.58
CA ASP A 292 -5.63 15.92 -20.52
C ASP A 292 -4.89 17.02 -19.75
N LYS A 293 -3.58 17.15 -19.98
CA LYS A 293 -2.70 18.06 -19.24
C LYS A 293 -3.10 19.55 -19.29
N LYS A 294 -4.18 19.90 -19.99
CA LYS A 294 -4.60 21.29 -20.22
C LYS A 294 -5.79 21.77 -19.39
N THR A 295 -6.55 20.91 -18.74
CA THR A 295 -7.71 21.32 -17.93
C THR A 295 -7.60 20.76 -16.51
N LYS A 296 -6.71 21.33 -15.70
CA LYS A 296 -6.72 21.14 -14.25
C LYS A 296 -7.85 21.96 -13.62
N LYS A 297 -9.09 21.57 -13.78
CA LYS A 297 -10.15 21.92 -12.83
C LYS A 297 -10.07 20.91 -11.70
N THR A 298 -9.44 21.27 -10.60
CA THR A 298 -9.55 20.55 -9.33
C THR A 298 -10.98 20.80 -8.84
N ILE A 299 -11.85 19.81 -8.95
CA ILE A 299 -13.15 19.85 -8.28
C ILE A 299 -12.82 19.68 -6.79
N GLU A 300 -12.98 20.74 -6.01
CA GLU A 300 -12.88 20.67 -4.55
C GLU A 300 -14.12 19.92 -4.05
N VAL A 301 -13.96 18.62 -3.78
CA VAL A 301 -15.02 17.84 -3.14
C VAL A 301 -14.99 18.15 -1.66
N SER A 302 -16.01 18.85 -1.18
CA SER A 302 -16.23 19.02 0.25
C SER A 302 -16.77 17.71 0.82
N LEU A 303 -16.08 17.16 1.83
CA LEU A 303 -16.54 15.98 2.59
C LEU A 303 -17.61 16.35 3.64
N GLU A 304 -17.98 17.63 3.74
CA GLU A 304 -18.96 18.13 4.73
C GLU A 304 -20.38 17.58 4.51
N SER A 305 -20.68 17.09 3.31
CA SER A 305 -21.98 16.48 2.99
C SER A 305 -22.12 15.02 3.49
N PHE A 306 -21.03 14.41 3.93
CA PHE A 306 -21.01 13.03 4.40
C PHE A 306 -20.89 12.96 5.91
N ASP A 307 -21.55 11.98 6.53
CA ASP A 307 -21.36 11.73 7.96
C ASP A 307 -19.92 11.29 8.23
N ARG A 308 -19.30 11.92 9.21
CA ARG A 308 -17.90 11.64 9.57
C ARG A 308 -17.66 10.19 9.98
N LYS A 309 -18.61 9.61 10.71
CA LYS A 309 -18.53 8.20 11.14
C LYS A 309 -18.58 7.26 9.95
N GLU A 310 -19.40 7.58 8.96
CA GLU A 310 -19.45 6.83 7.71
C GLU A 310 -18.13 6.90 6.95
N LEU A 311 -17.51 8.08 6.81
CA LEU A 311 -16.21 8.25 6.19
C LEU A 311 -15.07 7.49 6.92
N ASP A 312 -15.08 7.49 8.25
CA ASP A 312 -14.13 6.73 9.06
C ASP A 312 -14.34 5.20 8.92
N SER A 313 -15.59 4.77 8.77
CA SER A 313 -15.93 3.37 8.49
C SER A 313 -15.46 2.92 7.11
N ILE A 314 -15.67 3.74 6.07
CA ILE A 314 -15.14 3.50 4.72
C ILE A 314 -13.62 3.39 4.75
N ALA A 315 -12.95 4.31 5.44
CA ALA A 315 -11.49 4.28 5.60
C ALA A 315 -11.01 3.01 6.33
N THR A 316 -11.80 2.51 7.27
CA THR A 316 -11.54 1.28 8.00
C THR A 316 -11.66 0.06 7.08
N ASP A 317 -12.70 -0.03 6.27
CA ASP A 317 -12.86 -1.10 5.29
C ASP A 317 -11.71 -1.10 4.27
N ILE A 318 -11.28 0.07 3.79
CA ILE A 318 -10.11 0.22 2.90
C ILE A 318 -8.81 -0.29 3.57
N ALA A 319 -8.66 -0.06 4.88
CA ALA A 319 -7.48 -0.51 5.62
C ALA A 319 -7.47 -2.02 5.86
N LEU A 320 -8.63 -2.61 6.12
CA LEU A 320 -8.78 -4.02 6.49
C LEU A 320 -8.83 -4.95 5.28
N ILE A 321 -9.48 -4.53 4.19
CA ILE A 321 -9.73 -5.37 3.03
C ILE A 321 -8.69 -5.05 1.94
N LYS A 322 -7.84 -6.04 1.63
CA LYS A 322 -6.73 -5.86 0.67
C LYS A 322 -7.09 -6.28 -0.76
N SER A 323 -8.12 -7.12 -0.94
CA SER A 323 -8.65 -7.47 -2.25
C SER A 323 -9.52 -6.33 -2.79
N LYS A 324 -9.24 -5.88 -4.02
CA LYS A 324 -10.03 -4.83 -4.68
C LYS A 324 -11.49 -5.28 -4.87
N GLU A 325 -11.70 -6.51 -5.33
CA GLU A 325 -13.02 -7.07 -5.62
C GLU A 325 -13.85 -7.19 -4.33
N ASN A 326 -13.26 -7.76 -3.26
CA ASN A 326 -13.94 -7.89 -1.97
C ASN A 326 -14.23 -6.54 -1.33
N LEU A 327 -13.32 -5.55 -1.50
CA LEU A 327 -13.54 -4.21 -1.01
C LEU A 327 -14.67 -3.52 -1.78
N ALA A 328 -14.69 -3.62 -3.10
CA ALA A 328 -15.75 -3.05 -3.92
C ALA A 328 -17.13 -3.62 -3.53
N LYS A 329 -17.22 -4.96 -3.35
CA LYS A 329 -18.44 -5.60 -2.86
C LYS A 329 -18.83 -5.09 -1.48
N ARG A 330 -17.90 -5.05 -0.52
CA ARG A 330 -18.15 -4.56 0.84
C ARG A 330 -18.65 -3.11 0.85
N LEU A 331 -18.05 -2.25 -0.01
CA LEU A 331 -18.49 -0.86 -0.12
C LEU A 331 -19.89 -0.74 -0.71
N GLN A 332 -20.23 -1.54 -1.72
CA GLN A 332 -21.58 -1.56 -2.29
C GLN A 332 -22.63 -2.05 -1.33
N ASP A 333 -22.31 -3.11 -0.56
CA ASP A 333 -23.26 -3.72 0.39
C ASP A 333 -23.52 -2.81 1.61
N ASN A 334 -22.48 -2.13 2.13
CA ASN A 334 -22.59 -1.37 3.37
C ASN A 334 -22.90 0.12 3.17
N TYR A 335 -22.58 0.69 2.01
CA TYR A 335 -22.73 2.13 1.73
C TYR A 335 -23.50 2.36 0.41
N PRO A 336 -24.82 2.14 0.40
CA PRO A 336 -25.63 2.23 -0.82
C PRO A 336 -25.72 3.64 -1.39
N THR A 337 -25.29 4.66 -0.64
CA THR A 337 -25.22 6.07 -1.08
C THR A 337 -24.06 6.33 -2.05
N LEU A 338 -23.06 5.42 -2.08
CA LEU A 338 -21.90 5.56 -2.96
C LEU A 338 -22.25 5.22 -4.42
N SER A 339 -21.84 6.07 -5.35
CA SER A 339 -21.94 5.77 -6.77
C SER A 339 -20.97 4.65 -7.19
N LYS A 340 -21.21 4.02 -8.34
CA LYS A 340 -20.32 2.98 -8.88
C LYS A 340 -18.90 3.50 -9.10
N GLU A 341 -18.78 4.74 -9.57
CA GLU A 341 -17.51 5.43 -9.81
C GLU A 341 -16.75 5.66 -8.49
N GLN A 342 -17.46 6.08 -7.43
CA GLN A 342 -16.87 6.23 -6.09
C GLN A 342 -16.39 4.89 -5.54
N VAL A 343 -17.20 3.83 -5.65
CA VAL A 343 -16.82 2.49 -5.20
C VAL A 343 -15.57 2.01 -5.95
N GLU A 344 -15.49 2.21 -7.26
CA GLU A 344 -14.32 1.84 -8.05
C GLU A 344 -13.08 2.64 -7.62
N ALA A 345 -13.20 3.94 -7.47
CA ALA A 345 -12.12 4.82 -7.04
C ALA A 345 -11.61 4.46 -5.63
N LEU A 346 -12.51 4.29 -4.66
CA LEU A 346 -12.19 3.91 -3.29
C LEU A 346 -11.55 2.53 -3.21
N SER A 347 -12.02 1.56 -4.02
CA SER A 347 -11.46 0.21 -4.05
C SER A 347 -10.00 0.16 -4.53
N ASN A 348 -9.52 1.18 -5.22
CA ASN A 348 -8.13 1.32 -5.65
C ASN A 348 -7.23 1.91 -4.55
N LEU A 349 -7.79 2.50 -3.49
CA LEU A 349 -7.00 3.04 -2.39
C LEU A 349 -6.44 1.94 -1.48
N SER A 350 -5.32 2.22 -0.84
CA SER A 350 -4.69 1.28 0.09
C SER A 350 -4.18 2.00 1.34
N PHE A 351 -4.84 1.73 2.46
CA PHE A 351 -4.41 2.19 3.79
C PHE A 351 -3.71 1.04 4.53
N ALA A 352 -2.63 1.33 5.25
CA ALA A 352 -1.77 0.25 5.74
C ALA A 352 -1.37 0.33 7.21
N LYS A 353 -1.56 1.42 7.86
CA LYS A 353 -1.09 1.66 9.23
C LYS A 353 -2.25 1.99 10.15
N HIS A 354 -2.09 1.69 11.44
CA HIS A 354 -3.04 2.02 12.49
C HIS A 354 -2.36 2.87 13.56
N ILE A 355 -3.09 3.76 14.19
CA ILE A 355 -2.64 4.49 15.39
C ILE A 355 -2.94 3.66 16.64
N ASN A 356 -2.49 4.09 17.81
CA ASN A 356 -2.71 3.33 19.04
C ASN A 356 -4.10 3.56 19.69
N LEU A 357 -4.91 4.45 19.12
CA LEU A 357 -6.24 4.82 19.58
C LEU A 357 -7.32 4.18 18.70
N SER A 358 -8.48 3.91 19.26
CA SER A 358 -9.69 3.54 18.50
C SER A 358 -10.42 4.80 18.02
N LEU A 359 -11.36 4.64 17.08
CA LEU A 359 -12.24 5.73 16.66
C LEU A 359 -13.06 6.26 17.85
N LYS A 360 -13.54 5.36 18.73
CA LYS A 360 -14.23 5.76 19.96
C LYS A 360 -13.39 6.68 20.85
N ALA A 361 -12.14 6.34 21.10
CA ALA A 361 -11.25 7.19 21.89
C ALA A 361 -10.98 8.54 21.21
N LEU A 362 -10.92 8.56 19.87
CA LEU A 362 -10.76 9.79 19.11
C LEU A 362 -12.00 10.68 19.19
N ASP A 363 -13.22 10.13 19.19
CA ASP A 363 -14.45 10.89 19.34
C ASP A 363 -14.49 11.66 20.67
N GLU A 364 -13.88 11.12 21.73
CA GLU A 364 -13.82 11.76 23.05
C GLU A 364 -12.67 12.78 23.15
N ILE A 365 -11.54 12.53 22.49
CA ILE A 365 -10.32 13.36 22.61
C ILE A 365 -10.35 14.55 21.64
N LEU A 366 -10.81 14.36 20.38
CA LEU A 366 -10.74 15.39 19.36
C LEU A 366 -11.46 16.69 19.70
N PRO A 367 -12.67 16.69 20.29
CA PRO A 367 -13.33 17.93 20.70
C PRO A 367 -12.46 18.75 21.66
N LEU A 368 -11.80 18.10 22.62
CA LEU A 368 -10.94 18.75 23.61
C LEU A 368 -9.66 19.30 22.97
N MET A 369 -9.09 18.57 22.02
CA MET A 369 -7.91 19.06 21.28
C MET A 369 -8.24 20.23 20.35
N ARG A 370 -9.44 20.30 19.79
CA ARG A 370 -9.92 21.46 19.01
C ARG A 370 -10.03 22.71 19.87
N GLU A 371 -10.23 22.56 21.19
CA GLU A 371 -10.21 23.65 22.17
C GLU A 371 -8.78 24.08 22.56
N GLY A 372 -7.75 23.43 22.02
CA GLY A 372 -6.34 23.78 22.24
C GLY A 372 -5.63 22.96 23.32
N LEU A 373 -6.28 21.96 23.91
CA LEU A 373 -5.62 21.07 24.86
C LEU A 373 -4.63 20.14 24.12
N CYS A 374 -3.45 19.93 24.71
CA CYS A 374 -2.56 18.89 24.17
C CYS A 374 -3.10 17.49 24.44
N TYR A 375 -2.53 16.50 23.81
CA TYR A 375 -3.02 15.11 23.90
C TYR A 375 -3.16 14.60 25.34
N ASP A 376 -2.16 14.83 26.19
CA ASP A 376 -2.19 14.34 27.58
C ASP A 376 -3.25 15.07 28.43
N GLU A 377 -3.40 16.38 28.25
CA GLU A 377 -4.45 17.19 28.89
C GLU A 377 -5.86 16.72 28.43
N ALA A 378 -6.01 16.48 27.13
CA ALA A 378 -7.28 16.01 26.56
C ALA A 378 -7.64 14.60 27.08
N VAL A 379 -6.69 13.68 27.16
CA VAL A 379 -6.85 12.34 27.75
C VAL A 379 -7.26 12.42 29.21
N GLN A 380 -6.63 13.32 29.99
CA GLN A 380 -6.97 13.53 31.39
C GLN A 380 -8.40 14.07 31.55
N LYS A 381 -8.75 15.10 30.77
CA LYS A 381 -10.07 15.73 30.82
C LYS A 381 -11.19 14.81 30.33
N ALA A 382 -10.89 13.90 29.37
CA ALA A 382 -11.80 12.87 28.92
C ALA A 382 -11.95 11.70 29.92
N GLY A 383 -11.20 11.66 31.02
CA GLY A 383 -11.24 10.57 32.00
C GLY A 383 -10.62 9.26 31.51
N LEU A 384 -9.91 9.28 30.38
CA LEU A 384 -9.36 8.07 29.75
C LEU A 384 -8.08 7.54 30.45
N GLN A 385 -7.50 8.28 31.37
CA GLN A 385 -6.29 7.83 32.09
C GLN A 385 -6.56 6.58 32.92
N GLU A 386 -7.74 6.45 33.52
CA GLU A 386 -8.14 5.31 34.34
C GLU A 386 -8.26 4.01 33.50
N HIS A 387 -8.53 4.15 32.21
CA HIS A 387 -8.59 3.03 31.27
C HIS A 387 -7.22 2.60 30.74
N ARG A 388 -6.15 3.32 31.09
CA ARG A 388 -4.79 2.98 30.66
C ARG A 388 -4.35 1.70 31.35
N LYS A 389 -4.34 0.59 30.62
CA LYS A 389 -3.84 -0.67 31.17
C LYS A 389 -2.43 -0.47 31.72
N HIS A 390 -2.24 -0.77 32.99
CA HIS A 390 -0.92 -1.11 33.48
C HIS A 390 -0.48 -2.34 32.69
N LYS A 391 0.53 -2.18 31.83
CA LYS A 391 1.21 -3.33 31.24
C LYS A 391 1.65 -4.21 32.42
N GLN A 392 0.93 -5.30 32.65
CA GLN A 392 1.46 -6.33 33.52
C GLN A 392 2.80 -6.72 32.95
N LYS A 393 3.86 -6.43 33.68
CA LYS A 393 5.20 -6.92 33.38
C LYS A 393 5.21 -8.41 33.70
N GLY A 394 4.47 -9.20 32.91
CA GLY A 394 4.51 -10.63 32.96
C GLY A 394 5.83 -11.11 32.37
N LYS A 395 6.56 -11.92 33.14
CA LYS A 395 7.77 -12.62 32.67
C LYS A 395 7.45 -13.83 31.77
N PHE A 396 6.17 -14.03 31.43
CA PHE A 396 5.74 -15.21 30.69
C PHE A 396 5.46 -14.86 29.21
N LEU A 397 5.93 -15.71 28.33
CA LEU A 397 5.55 -15.66 26.92
C LEU A 397 4.07 -15.98 26.79
N ILE A 398 3.38 -15.21 25.97
CA ILE A 398 1.97 -15.46 25.66
C ILE A 398 1.81 -16.85 25.03
N PRO A 399 0.82 -17.65 25.44
CA PRO A 399 0.58 -18.96 24.86
C PRO A 399 0.45 -18.90 23.33
N LEU A 400 1.08 -19.84 22.62
CA LEU A 400 1.07 -19.86 21.15
C LEU A 400 -0.35 -19.92 20.59
N LYS A 401 -1.26 -20.62 21.26
CA LYS A 401 -2.69 -20.70 20.89
C LYS A 401 -3.35 -19.33 20.74
N ASP A 402 -2.89 -18.33 21.50
CA ASP A 402 -3.43 -16.99 21.46
C ASP A 402 -2.88 -16.19 20.26
N TYR A 403 -1.80 -16.66 19.63
CA TYR A 403 -1.20 -16.09 18.44
C TYR A 403 -1.55 -16.84 17.14
N GLU A 404 -1.94 -18.12 17.21
CA GLU A 404 -2.25 -18.93 16.03
C GLU A 404 -3.27 -18.26 15.08
N PRO A 405 -4.35 -17.61 15.56
CA PRO A 405 -5.28 -16.90 14.69
C PRO A 405 -4.65 -15.76 13.89
N TYR A 406 -3.53 -15.21 14.39
CA TYR A 406 -2.83 -14.07 13.80
C TYR A 406 -1.66 -14.47 12.88
N LEU A 407 -1.28 -15.75 12.87
CA LEU A 407 -0.21 -16.26 12.01
C LEU A 407 -0.73 -16.52 10.60
N ALA A 408 -0.46 -15.58 9.71
CA ALA A 408 -0.89 -15.67 8.32
C ALA A 408 -0.12 -16.71 7.50
N ASN A 409 1.10 -17.07 7.93
CA ASN A 409 1.95 -17.99 7.20
C ASN A 409 1.95 -19.38 7.87
N PRO A 410 1.40 -20.42 7.19
CA PRO A 410 1.36 -21.78 7.75
C PRO A 410 2.74 -22.37 8.06
N VAL A 411 3.80 -21.95 7.35
CA VAL A 411 5.16 -22.40 7.58
C VAL A 411 5.67 -21.86 8.91
N VAL A 412 5.40 -20.58 9.20
CA VAL A 412 5.77 -19.96 10.48
C VAL A 412 5.00 -20.61 11.63
N ALA A 413 3.71 -20.87 11.45
CA ALA A 413 2.90 -21.56 12.46
C ALA A 413 3.45 -22.95 12.79
N ARG A 414 3.83 -23.74 11.78
CA ARG A 414 4.48 -25.06 11.99
C ARG A 414 5.82 -24.93 12.69
N ALA A 415 6.69 -24.02 12.24
CA ALA A 415 8.01 -23.82 12.87
C ALA A 415 7.88 -23.45 14.34
N LEU A 416 6.96 -22.55 14.69
CA LEU A 416 6.71 -22.18 16.08
C LEU A 416 6.11 -23.33 16.90
N SER A 417 5.24 -24.14 16.30
CA SER A 417 4.69 -25.32 16.94
C SER A 417 5.76 -26.38 17.24
N GLU A 418 6.65 -26.65 16.30
CA GLU A 418 7.79 -27.57 16.52
C GLU A 418 8.78 -27.03 17.54
N TYR A 419 9.14 -25.75 17.46
CA TYR A 419 10.02 -25.12 18.44
C TYR A 419 9.46 -25.21 19.87
N ARG A 420 8.14 -25.02 20.02
CA ARG A 420 7.47 -25.18 21.32
C ARG A 420 7.54 -26.60 21.86
N LYS A 421 7.39 -27.62 20.99
CA LYS A 421 7.51 -29.02 21.40
C LYS A 421 8.92 -29.30 21.92
N GLU A 422 9.95 -28.76 21.29
CA GLU A 422 11.33 -28.90 21.71
C GLU A 422 11.62 -28.22 23.07
N ILE A 423 11.15 -26.98 23.26
CA ILE A 423 11.28 -26.29 24.56
C ILE A 423 10.50 -27.01 25.67
N GLY A 424 9.33 -27.58 25.36
CA GLY A 424 8.53 -28.31 26.33
C GLY A 424 9.07 -29.68 26.70
N ARG A 425 10.11 -30.16 26.00
CA ARG A 425 10.85 -31.41 26.30
C ARG A 425 12.13 -31.15 27.08
N ALA A 426 12.63 -29.91 27.13
CA ALA A 426 13.76 -29.46 27.91
C ALA A 426 13.31 -28.96 29.29
#